data_02bd2921897b75ef6d197af1428f2fbf
#
_entry.id   02bd2921897b75ef6d197af1428f2fbf
#
_cell.length_a   1.000
_cell.length_b   1.000
_cell.length_c   1.000
_cell.angle_alpha   90.00
_cell.angle_beta   90.00
_cell.angle_gamma   90.00
#
_symmetry.space_group_name_H-M   'P 1'
#
loop_
_entity.id
_entity.type
_entity.pdbx_description
1 polymer ?
#
loop_
_entity_poly.entity_id
_entity_poly.type
_entity_poly.pdbx_seq_one_letter_code
_entity_poly.pdbx_strand_id
1 'polypeptide(L)'
;MNARNLKYIRTKNVGESVSLADSKLKTKNFLSGRGIPFAETYAVLDSQTELNNFSFDSIPENAFVIKPNKGSKGQGILIVKKTKVGKFLIDGRAWTEDEIRLHMTDILGGAFSLYGNHDKVVVEELLRPGRDFSKFCRHGLADIRMIVYNYVPITSMVRMPTEASGGKANLAQGGIGLGLNIANGEVMSFFQNKKSFKEKFPDGYEHLKGSIVPFWDNILLYSSQIQFYTGLGYLALDWVITKNGPKLLEINARAGLEIQNVNLVPLAKRLEQVDDLKIKSPEKGVEIAKSLFHSAVSSSAVGKKIIRFAQQASVRGVEITVKVDPNAQETAISSNLKKYFSRDSVIQFADGVQLSLGKIEKILDHNEKNLVILGQADLADCLIAPTILAPNTHQNS
;
A
#
# COMPACT_ATOMS: atom_id res chain seq x y z
N MET A 1 -17.30 11.83 14.60
CA MET A 1 -16.53 11.82 13.32
C MET A 1 -15.06 11.96 13.69
N ASN A 2 -14.15 11.17 13.09
CA ASN A 2 -12.73 11.21 13.47
C ASN A 2 -11.93 12.25 12.66
N ALA A 3 -10.75 12.64 13.15
CA ALA A 3 -9.89 13.67 12.54
C ALA A 3 -9.53 13.34 11.08
N ARG A 4 -9.31 12.06 10.72
CA ARG A 4 -9.04 11.64 9.34
C ARG A 4 -10.19 12.04 8.40
N ASN A 5 -11.43 11.79 8.79
CA ASN A 5 -12.58 12.10 7.95
C ASN A 5 -12.74 13.62 7.75
N LEU A 6 -12.45 14.40 8.77
CA LEU A 6 -12.56 15.86 8.71
C LEU A 6 -11.40 16.49 7.94
N LYS A 7 -10.16 16.12 8.27
CA LYS A 7 -8.96 16.79 7.75
C LYS A 7 -8.54 16.27 6.37
N TYR A 8 -8.62 14.95 6.14
CA TYR A 8 -8.00 14.34 4.96
C TYR A 8 -9.00 13.82 3.92
N ILE A 9 -10.18 13.32 4.34
CA ILE A 9 -11.15 12.79 3.38
C ILE A 9 -12.08 13.88 2.89
N ARG A 10 -12.82 14.53 3.80
CA ARG A 10 -13.85 15.50 3.42
C ARG A 10 -13.28 16.73 2.70
N THR A 11 -12.09 17.15 3.05
CA THR A 11 -11.43 18.33 2.47
C THR A 11 -10.75 18.05 1.13
N LYS A 12 -10.33 16.80 0.89
CA LYS A 12 -9.49 16.43 -0.25
C LYS A 12 -10.22 15.58 -1.30
N ASN A 13 -11.34 14.93 -0.94
CA ASN A 13 -12.13 14.14 -1.87
C ASN A 13 -13.36 14.93 -2.35
N VAL A 14 -13.35 15.37 -3.61
CA VAL A 14 -14.50 16.07 -4.21
C VAL A 14 -15.58 15.09 -4.65
N GLY A 15 -16.85 15.55 -4.74
CA GLY A 15 -18.02 14.68 -4.94
C GLY A 15 -17.98 13.85 -6.21
N GLU A 16 -17.52 14.39 -7.34
CA GLU A 16 -17.40 13.66 -8.60
C GLU A 16 -16.42 12.49 -8.52
N SER A 17 -15.25 12.71 -7.93
CA SER A 17 -14.23 11.67 -7.73
C SER A 17 -14.72 10.58 -6.78
N VAL A 18 -15.50 10.94 -5.75
CA VAL A 18 -16.14 9.98 -4.86
C VAL A 18 -17.16 9.13 -5.60
N SER A 19 -18.01 9.75 -6.46
CA SER A 19 -18.99 9.03 -7.30
C SER A 19 -18.31 8.06 -8.28
N LEU A 20 -17.11 8.41 -8.76
CA LEU A 20 -16.29 7.51 -9.57
C LEU A 20 -15.88 6.27 -8.76
N ALA A 21 -15.37 6.46 -7.55
CA ALA A 21 -14.91 5.37 -6.67
C ALA A 21 -16.07 4.46 -6.19
N ASP A 22 -17.27 5.00 -6.02
CA ASP A 22 -18.46 4.26 -5.56
C ASP A 22 -19.08 3.35 -6.67
N SER A 23 -18.56 3.38 -7.90
CA SER A 23 -18.99 2.53 -9.01
C SER A 23 -17.82 1.76 -9.64
N LYS A 24 -17.82 0.44 -9.49
CA LYS A 24 -16.77 -0.44 -10.05
C LYS A 24 -16.65 -0.31 -11.57
N LEU A 25 -17.78 -0.20 -12.27
CA LEU A 25 -17.81 -0.05 -13.73
C LEU A 25 -17.26 1.32 -14.17
N LYS A 26 -17.67 2.42 -13.52
CA LYS A 26 -17.15 3.75 -13.84
C LYS A 26 -15.64 3.80 -13.61
N THR A 27 -15.18 3.31 -12.46
CA THR A 27 -13.76 3.20 -12.13
C THR A 27 -13.00 2.41 -13.19
N LYS A 28 -13.50 1.22 -13.54
CA LYS A 28 -12.86 0.33 -14.51
C LYS A 28 -12.78 0.99 -15.90
N ASN A 29 -13.88 1.51 -16.41
CA ASN A 29 -13.91 2.17 -17.72
C ASN A 29 -12.98 3.38 -17.78
N PHE A 30 -12.93 4.18 -16.71
CA PHE A 30 -12.08 5.36 -16.63
C PHE A 30 -10.57 4.99 -16.59
N LEU A 31 -10.20 3.97 -15.84
CA LEU A 31 -8.81 3.62 -15.58
C LEU A 31 -8.21 2.61 -16.57
N SER A 32 -9.02 1.73 -17.17
CA SER A 32 -8.52 0.77 -18.17
C SER A 32 -7.90 1.46 -19.37
N GLY A 33 -8.52 2.55 -19.84
CA GLY A 33 -7.96 3.39 -20.91
C GLY A 33 -6.65 4.12 -20.56
N ARG A 34 -6.21 4.03 -19.28
CA ARG A 34 -4.97 4.63 -18.74
C ARG A 34 -3.94 3.58 -18.32
N GLY A 35 -4.12 2.34 -18.77
CA GLY A 35 -3.16 1.27 -18.55
C GLY A 35 -3.25 0.61 -17.16
N ILE A 36 -4.27 0.88 -16.36
CA ILE A 36 -4.49 0.18 -15.08
C ILE A 36 -5.15 -1.17 -15.33
N PRO A 37 -4.54 -2.28 -14.90
CA PRO A 37 -5.07 -3.62 -15.17
C PRO A 37 -6.23 -4.00 -14.23
N PHE A 38 -7.27 -4.60 -14.83
CA PHE A 38 -8.47 -5.12 -14.14
C PHE A 38 -8.75 -6.56 -14.56
N ALA A 39 -9.68 -7.23 -13.84
CA ALA A 39 -10.32 -8.44 -14.33
C ALA A 39 -11.04 -8.16 -15.65
N GLU A 40 -11.08 -9.11 -16.57
CA GLU A 40 -11.85 -9.00 -17.82
C GLU A 40 -13.37 -8.98 -17.50
N THR A 41 -14.13 -8.11 -18.16
CA THR A 41 -15.60 -8.08 -18.03
C THR A 41 -16.21 -8.83 -19.21
N TYR A 42 -16.99 -9.86 -18.91
CA TYR A 42 -17.68 -10.67 -19.90
C TYR A 42 -19.06 -10.12 -20.25
N ALA A 43 -19.78 -9.62 -19.23
CA ALA A 43 -21.10 -8.98 -19.44
C ALA A 43 -21.40 -7.95 -18.36
N VAL A 44 -22.23 -6.97 -18.73
CA VAL A 44 -22.86 -6.02 -17.82
C VAL A 44 -24.34 -6.02 -18.16
N LEU A 45 -25.20 -6.30 -17.17
CA LEU A 45 -26.65 -6.34 -17.35
C LEU A 45 -27.27 -5.25 -16.46
N ASP A 46 -28.11 -4.41 -17.07
CA ASP A 46 -28.73 -3.23 -16.45
C ASP A 46 -30.26 -3.36 -16.33
N SER A 47 -30.83 -4.40 -16.94
CA SER A 47 -32.28 -4.61 -16.97
C SER A 47 -32.65 -6.09 -16.92
N GLN A 48 -33.89 -6.37 -16.52
CA GLN A 48 -34.46 -7.71 -16.55
C GLN A 48 -34.52 -8.28 -17.98
N THR A 49 -34.76 -7.42 -18.98
CA THR A 49 -34.76 -7.83 -20.39
C THR A 49 -33.36 -8.33 -20.83
N GLU A 50 -32.30 -7.60 -20.47
CA GLU A 50 -30.93 -8.04 -20.75
C GLU A 50 -30.60 -9.34 -20.02
N LEU A 51 -31.05 -9.49 -18.76
CA LEU A 51 -30.84 -10.71 -17.98
C LEU A 51 -31.56 -11.90 -18.63
N ASN A 52 -32.79 -11.74 -19.08
CA ASN A 52 -33.56 -12.81 -19.73
C ASN A 52 -32.92 -13.28 -21.05
N ASN A 53 -32.27 -12.37 -21.77
CA ASN A 53 -31.57 -12.66 -23.04
C ASN A 53 -30.13 -13.09 -22.84
N PHE A 54 -29.57 -13.04 -21.63
CA PHE A 54 -28.21 -13.41 -21.37
C PHE A 54 -28.00 -14.92 -21.40
N SER A 55 -26.99 -15.37 -22.15
CA SER A 55 -26.59 -16.78 -22.18
C SER A 55 -25.28 -16.98 -21.43
N PHE A 56 -25.26 -17.91 -20.48
CA PHE A 56 -24.05 -18.30 -19.78
C PHE A 56 -23.02 -18.99 -20.71
N ASP A 57 -23.45 -19.51 -21.86
CA ASP A 57 -22.57 -20.11 -22.86
C ASP A 57 -21.69 -19.08 -23.58
N SER A 58 -22.08 -17.81 -23.57
CA SER A 58 -21.28 -16.71 -24.11
C SER A 58 -20.02 -16.41 -23.28
N ILE A 59 -19.95 -16.90 -22.03
CA ILE A 59 -18.78 -16.72 -21.17
C ILE A 59 -17.67 -17.67 -21.58
N PRO A 60 -16.46 -17.17 -21.96
CA PRO A 60 -15.40 -17.99 -22.51
C PRO A 60 -14.77 -18.96 -21.49
N GLU A 61 -14.90 -18.65 -20.21
CA GLU A 61 -14.26 -19.40 -19.13
C GLU A 61 -15.24 -20.32 -18.39
N ASN A 62 -14.72 -21.46 -17.88
CA ASN A 62 -15.51 -22.38 -17.05
C ASN A 62 -15.72 -21.91 -15.62
N ALA A 63 -15.06 -20.82 -15.21
CA ALA A 63 -15.27 -20.22 -13.89
C ALA A 63 -15.21 -18.69 -14.02
N PHE A 64 -16.20 -18.03 -13.41
CA PHE A 64 -16.41 -16.61 -13.50
C PHE A 64 -17.01 -16.06 -12.21
N VAL A 65 -17.07 -14.76 -12.09
CA VAL A 65 -17.65 -14.04 -10.94
C VAL A 65 -18.87 -13.25 -11.39
N ILE A 66 -19.95 -13.37 -10.64
CA ILE A 66 -21.12 -12.49 -10.74
C ILE A 66 -21.10 -11.56 -9.53
N LYS A 67 -21.23 -10.26 -9.72
CA LYS A 67 -21.19 -9.29 -8.62
C LYS A 67 -22.03 -8.04 -8.90
N PRO A 68 -22.53 -7.36 -7.86
CA PRO A 68 -23.17 -6.05 -8.00
C PRO A 68 -22.11 -4.97 -8.30
N ASN A 69 -22.46 -3.98 -9.13
CA ASN A 69 -21.59 -2.85 -9.44
C ASN A 69 -21.39 -1.92 -8.21
N LYS A 70 -22.44 -1.66 -7.43
CA LYS A 70 -22.41 -0.78 -6.24
C LYS A 70 -22.39 -1.54 -4.91
N GLY A 71 -22.23 -2.86 -4.94
CA GLY A 71 -22.15 -3.70 -3.74
C GLY A 71 -20.90 -3.42 -2.90
N SER A 72 -20.97 -3.71 -1.61
CA SER A 72 -19.90 -3.53 -0.65
C SER A 72 -19.65 -4.77 0.21
N LYS A 73 -18.49 -4.87 0.85
CA LYS A 73 -18.11 -5.94 1.80
C LYS A 73 -18.23 -7.37 1.25
N GLY A 74 -18.17 -7.54 -0.09
CA GLY A 74 -18.31 -8.85 -0.73
C GLY A 74 -19.73 -9.43 -0.71
N GLN A 75 -20.76 -8.61 -0.45
CA GLN A 75 -22.17 -9.03 -0.52
C GLN A 75 -22.60 -9.16 -1.98
N GLY A 76 -23.43 -10.17 -2.27
CA GLY A 76 -23.96 -10.43 -3.61
C GLY A 76 -22.95 -10.98 -4.62
N ILE A 77 -21.73 -11.35 -4.18
CA ILE A 77 -20.72 -11.97 -5.05
C ILE A 77 -20.95 -13.47 -5.11
N LEU A 78 -21.08 -14.01 -6.33
CA LEU A 78 -21.06 -15.45 -6.58
C LEU A 78 -19.81 -15.82 -7.39
N ILE A 79 -19.12 -16.86 -6.95
CA ILE A 79 -18.05 -17.53 -7.70
C ILE A 79 -18.68 -18.76 -8.35
N VAL A 80 -18.89 -18.69 -9.65
CA VAL A 80 -19.60 -19.72 -10.41
C VAL A 80 -18.58 -20.58 -11.16
N LYS A 81 -18.75 -21.92 -11.09
CA LYS A 81 -17.98 -22.89 -11.89
C LYS A 81 -18.95 -23.70 -12.74
N LYS A 82 -18.76 -23.70 -14.06
CA LYS A 82 -19.48 -24.59 -14.97
C LYS A 82 -18.92 -26.01 -14.85
N THR A 83 -19.78 -27.00 -14.77
CA THR A 83 -19.37 -28.39 -14.85
C THR A 83 -19.42 -28.90 -16.29
N LYS A 84 -18.78 -30.01 -16.58
CA LYS A 84 -18.81 -30.64 -17.91
C LYS A 84 -20.22 -31.09 -18.36
N VAL A 85 -21.15 -31.24 -17.40
CA VAL A 85 -22.54 -31.66 -17.66
C VAL A 85 -23.52 -30.48 -17.66
N GLY A 86 -23.03 -29.25 -17.83
CA GLY A 86 -23.90 -28.04 -17.92
C GLY A 86 -24.51 -27.57 -16.59
N LYS A 87 -24.06 -28.12 -15.43
CA LYS A 87 -24.49 -27.65 -14.12
C LYS A 87 -23.53 -26.59 -13.59
N PHE A 88 -24.02 -25.76 -12.67
CA PHE A 88 -23.23 -24.75 -11.98
C PHE A 88 -22.90 -25.18 -10.55
N LEU A 89 -21.70 -24.89 -10.09
CA LEU A 89 -21.27 -25.09 -8.71
C LEU A 89 -20.91 -23.73 -8.09
N ILE A 90 -21.50 -23.45 -6.92
CA ILE A 90 -21.24 -22.27 -6.10
C ILE A 90 -20.99 -22.76 -4.67
N ASP A 91 -19.83 -22.45 -4.10
CA ASP A 91 -19.38 -22.91 -2.79
C ASP A 91 -19.55 -24.44 -2.59
N GLY A 92 -19.26 -25.21 -3.65
CA GLY A 92 -19.33 -26.67 -3.65
C GLY A 92 -20.75 -27.25 -3.79
N ARG A 93 -21.80 -26.42 -3.86
CA ARG A 93 -23.20 -26.82 -4.05
C ARG A 93 -23.62 -26.66 -5.50
N ALA A 94 -24.46 -27.59 -5.97
CA ALA A 94 -25.05 -27.47 -7.30
C ALA A 94 -26.17 -26.40 -7.27
N TRP A 95 -26.12 -25.52 -8.26
CA TRP A 95 -27.14 -24.50 -8.51
C TRP A 95 -27.69 -24.70 -9.91
N THR A 96 -28.96 -24.41 -10.08
CA THR A 96 -29.63 -24.33 -11.38
C THR A 96 -29.34 -22.95 -12.01
N GLU A 97 -29.58 -22.83 -13.30
CA GLU A 97 -29.50 -21.55 -13.98
C GLU A 97 -30.53 -20.57 -13.43
N ASP A 98 -31.74 -21.04 -13.12
CA ASP A 98 -32.83 -20.21 -12.57
C ASP A 98 -32.47 -19.62 -11.21
N GLU A 99 -31.79 -20.39 -10.33
CA GLU A 99 -31.32 -19.88 -9.04
C GLU A 99 -30.27 -18.77 -9.22
N ILE A 100 -29.38 -18.91 -10.22
CA ILE A 100 -28.40 -17.86 -10.51
C ILE A 100 -29.09 -16.62 -11.07
N ARG A 101 -30.07 -16.80 -11.99
CA ARG A 101 -30.87 -15.69 -12.56
C ARG A 101 -31.68 -14.97 -11.49
N LEU A 102 -32.24 -15.70 -10.52
CA LEU A 102 -32.91 -15.09 -9.37
C LEU A 102 -31.98 -14.21 -8.56
N HIS A 103 -30.79 -14.70 -8.24
CA HIS A 103 -29.76 -13.90 -7.56
C HIS A 103 -29.34 -12.65 -8.37
N MET A 104 -29.22 -12.78 -9.70
CA MET A 104 -28.93 -11.64 -10.57
C MET A 104 -30.08 -10.64 -10.60
N THR A 105 -31.33 -11.09 -10.49
CA THR A 105 -32.50 -10.23 -10.33
C THR A 105 -32.46 -9.47 -9.00
N ASP A 106 -32.07 -10.12 -7.91
CA ASP A 106 -31.87 -9.46 -6.62
C ASP A 106 -30.81 -8.36 -6.71
N ILE A 107 -29.71 -8.58 -7.46
CA ILE A 107 -28.70 -7.55 -7.73
C ILE A 107 -29.34 -6.36 -8.47
N LEU A 108 -30.08 -6.61 -9.56
CA LEU A 108 -30.76 -5.56 -10.31
C LEU A 108 -31.73 -4.77 -9.43
N GLY A 109 -32.47 -5.47 -8.56
CA GLY A 109 -33.40 -4.87 -7.59
C GLY A 109 -32.69 -4.05 -6.48
N GLY A 110 -31.36 -4.08 -6.40
CA GLY A 110 -30.59 -3.31 -5.42
C GLY A 110 -30.45 -3.97 -4.04
N ALA A 111 -30.76 -5.26 -3.89
CA ALA A 111 -30.65 -5.98 -2.60
C ALA A 111 -29.27 -5.88 -1.95
N PHE A 112 -28.21 -5.70 -2.74
CA PHE A 112 -26.81 -5.61 -2.29
C PHE A 112 -26.21 -4.21 -2.44
N SER A 113 -26.97 -3.22 -2.90
CA SER A 113 -26.51 -1.84 -3.05
C SER A 113 -26.62 -1.07 -1.73
N LEU A 114 -25.73 -0.07 -1.54
CA LEU A 114 -25.62 0.69 -0.29
C LEU A 114 -26.93 1.40 0.14
N TYR A 115 -27.85 1.66 -0.77
CA TYR A 115 -29.09 2.41 -0.52
C TYR A 115 -30.34 1.71 -1.06
N GLY A 116 -30.28 0.42 -1.38
CA GLY A 116 -31.40 -0.32 -1.95
C GLY A 116 -31.82 0.17 -3.35
N ASN A 117 -30.98 0.96 -4.02
CA ASN A 117 -31.26 1.46 -5.35
C ASN A 117 -30.91 0.43 -6.41
N HIS A 118 -31.57 0.49 -7.56
CA HIS A 118 -31.24 -0.28 -8.75
C HIS A 118 -29.72 -0.31 -9.01
N ASP A 119 -29.23 -1.49 -9.30
CA ASP A 119 -27.80 -1.74 -9.58
C ASP A 119 -27.64 -2.57 -10.86
N LYS A 120 -26.41 -2.74 -11.30
CA LYS A 120 -26.06 -3.55 -12.47
C LYS A 120 -25.41 -4.84 -12.04
N VAL A 121 -25.71 -5.91 -12.77
CA VAL A 121 -24.98 -7.17 -12.66
C VAL A 121 -23.71 -7.07 -13.48
N VAL A 122 -22.58 -7.40 -12.89
CA VAL A 122 -21.28 -7.50 -13.57
C VAL A 122 -20.84 -8.96 -13.57
N VAL A 123 -20.60 -9.50 -14.75
CA VAL A 123 -20.03 -10.83 -14.95
C VAL A 123 -18.60 -10.66 -15.44
N GLU A 124 -17.64 -11.23 -14.70
CA GLU A 124 -16.21 -11.01 -14.99
C GLU A 124 -15.34 -12.22 -14.70
N GLU A 125 -14.10 -12.14 -15.16
CA GLU A 125 -13.03 -13.10 -14.94
C GLU A 125 -12.89 -13.46 -13.46
N LEU A 126 -12.82 -14.75 -13.14
CA LEU A 126 -12.39 -15.22 -11.83
C LEU A 126 -10.87 -15.07 -11.71
N LEU A 127 -10.44 -14.09 -10.95
CA LEU A 127 -9.01 -13.87 -10.68
C LEU A 127 -8.44 -15.03 -9.86
N ARG A 128 -7.29 -15.53 -10.29
CA ARG A 128 -6.54 -16.57 -9.60
C ARG A 128 -5.18 -16.01 -9.16
N PRO A 129 -4.73 -16.33 -7.94
CA PRO A 129 -3.44 -15.87 -7.48
C PRO A 129 -2.31 -16.43 -8.34
N GLY A 130 -1.29 -15.62 -8.60
CA GLY A 130 -0.04 -16.06 -9.15
C GLY A 130 0.69 -17.00 -8.17
N ARG A 131 1.58 -17.87 -8.68
CA ARG A 131 2.29 -18.87 -7.89
C ARG A 131 2.96 -18.28 -6.64
N ASP A 132 3.68 -17.16 -6.79
CA ASP A 132 4.44 -16.53 -5.70
C ASP A 132 3.56 -15.81 -4.68
N PHE A 133 2.30 -15.52 -5.03
CA PHE A 133 1.30 -14.92 -4.13
C PHE A 133 0.37 -15.95 -3.49
N SER A 134 0.35 -17.19 -3.98
CA SER A 134 -0.56 -18.26 -3.51
C SER A 134 -0.41 -18.60 -2.03
N LYS A 135 0.78 -18.39 -1.46
CA LYS A 135 1.04 -18.58 -0.01
C LYS A 135 0.15 -17.72 0.90
N PHE A 136 -0.36 -16.59 0.40
CA PHE A 136 -1.29 -15.72 1.11
C PHE A 136 -2.77 -16.10 0.88
N CYS A 137 -3.05 -17.05 -0.03
CA CYS A 137 -4.39 -17.36 -0.53
C CYS A 137 -4.91 -18.72 -0.06
N ARG A 138 -4.50 -19.21 1.11
CA ARG A 138 -4.79 -20.56 1.59
C ARG A 138 -6.30 -20.87 1.72
N HIS A 139 -7.11 -19.91 2.17
CA HIS A 139 -8.55 -20.08 2.42
C HIS A 139 -9.43 -19.21 1.51
N GLY A 140 -8.85 -18.63 0.46
CA GLY A 140 -9.53 -17.73 -0.47
C GLY A 140 -8.56 -16.74 -1.11
N LEU A 141 -9.07 -15.84 -1.92
CA LEU A 141 -8.25 -14.86 -2.61
C LEU A 141 -7.83 -13.74 -1.65
N ALA A 142 -6.53 -13.65 -1.37
CA ALA A 142 -5.96 -12.54 -0.63
C ALA A 142 -5.87 -11.28 -1.50
N ASP A 143 -5.93 -10.12 -0.88
CA ASP A 143 -5.70 -8.84 -1.53
C ASP A 143 -4.67 -7.98 -0.79
N ILE A 144 -4.18 -6.97 -1.50
CA ILE A 144 -3.26 -5.97 -0.97
C ILE A 144 -4.01 -4.66 -0.86
N ARG A 145 -4.25 -4.18 0.35
CA ARG A 145 -4.78 -2.84 0.58
C ARG A 145 -3.66 -1.83 0.66
N MET A 146 -3.69 -0.84 -0.22
CA MET A 146 -2.76 0.29 -0.27
C MET A 146 -3.50 1.59 0.01
N ILE A 147 -3.03 2.42 0.93
CA ILE A 147 -3.52 3.79 1.11
C ILE A 147 -2.56 4.74 0.41
N VAL A 148 -3.13 5.64 -0.39
CA VAL A 148 -2.41 6.70 -1.10
C VAL A 148 -2.95 8.06 -0.66
N TYR A 149 -2.05 8.99 -0.41
CA TYR A 149 -2.34 10.37 -0.07
C TYR A 149 -1.28 11.28 -0.67
N ASN A 150 -1.71 12.37 -1.31
CA ASN A 150 -0.82 13.32 -1.98
C ASN A 150 0.16 12.64 -2.96
N TYR A 151 -0.36 11.71 -3.77
CA TYR A 151 0.37 10.83 -4.73
C TYR A 151 1.38 9.87 -4.08
N VAL A 152 1.45 9.82 -2.76
CA VAL A 152 2.38 8.96 -2.03
C VAL A 152 1.66 7.71 -1.50
N PRO A 153 2.05 6.50 -1.88
CA PRO A 153 1.66 5.27 -1.20
C PRO A 153 2.18 5.29 0.25
N ILE A 154 1.30 5.55 1.23
CA ILE A 154 1.74 5.82 2.60
C ILE A 154 1.75 4.60 3.51
N THR A 155 0.92 3.61 3.24
CA THR A 155 0.85 2.38 4.04
C THR A 155 0.17 1.27 3.26
N SER A 156 0.55 0.01 3.51
CA SER A 156 -0.02 -1.14 2.85
C SER A 156 -0.10 -2.36 3.76
N MET A 157 -1.01 -3.28 3.45
CA MET A 157 -1.13 -4.58 4.08
C MET A 157 -1.64 -5.64 3.11
N VAL A 158 -1.25 -6.90 3.28
CA VAL A 158 -1.97 -8.03 2.71
C VAL A 158 -3.13 -8.37 3.65
N ARG A 159 -4.31 -8.60 3.09
CA ARG A 159 -5.45 -9.17 3.81
C ARG A 159 -5.62 -10.62 3.39
N MET A 160 -5.37 -11.52 4.30
CA MET A 160 -5.47 -12.96 4.04
C MET A 160 -6.83 -13.50 4.53
N PRO A 161 -7.57 -14.22 3.68
CA PRO A 161 -8.75 -14.96 4.08
C PRO A 161 -8.41 -16.09 5.05
N THR A 162 -9.35 -16.40 5.93
CA THR A 162 -9.33 -17.55 6.83
C THR A 162 -10.65 -18.31 6.74
N GLU A 163 -10.73 -19.50 7.33
CA GLU A 163 -12.00 -20.21 7.49
C GLU A 163 -13.00 -19.39 8.32
N ALA A 164 -12.54 -18.75 9.40
CA ALA A 164 -13.37 -17.89 10.23
C ALA A 164 -13.97 -16.70 9.49
N SER A 165 -13.24 -16.16 8.46
CA SER A 165 -13.75 -15.08 7.61
C SER A 165 -14.64 -15.58 6.46
N GLY A 166 -14.93 -16.89 6.38
CA GLY A 166 -15.67 -17.48 5.27
C GLY A 166 -14.98 -17.29 3.91
N GLY A 167 -13.63 -17.36 3.89
CA GLY A 167 -12.83 -17.18 2.68
C GLY A 167 -12.74 -15.74 2.18
N LYS A 168 -13.17 -14.76 2.95
CA LYS A 168 -13.13 -13.32 2.59
C LYS A 168 -11.91 -12.62 3.19
N ALA A 169 -11.28 -11.75 2.43
CA ALA A 169 -10.17 -10.91 2.87
C ALA A 169 -10.65 -9.75 3.77
N ASN A 170 -11.30 -10.08 4.89
CA ASN A 170 -11.92 -9.12 5.80
C ASN A 170 -11.45 -9.34 7.25
N LEU A 171 -10.65 -8.40 7.78
CA LEU A 171 -10.10 -8.47 9.13
C LEU A 171 -11.18 -8.43 10.21
N ALA A 172 -12.27 -7.68 9.99
CA ALA A 172 -13.38 -7.59 10.94
C ALA A 172 -14.15 -8.92 11.09
N GLN A 173 -14.02 -9.82 10.12
CA GLN A 173 -14.63 -11.15 10.11
C GLN A 173 -13.63 -12.27 10.45
N GLY A 174 -12.46 -11.94 11.01
CA GLY A 174 -11.46 -12.94 11.40
C GLY A 174 -10.34 -13.19 10.39
N GLY A 175 -10.29 -12.41 9.30
CA GLY A 175 -9.15 -12.42 8.38
C GLY A 175 -7.85 -11.96 9.05
N ILE A 176 -6.72 -12.28 8.41
CA ILE A 176 -5.38 -11.90 8.87
C ILE A 176 -4.90 -10.69 8.09
N GLY A 177 -4.29 -9.73 8.79
CA GLY A 177 -3.57 -8.60 8.20
C GLY A 177 -2.06 -8.79 8.31
N LEU A 178 -1.35 -8.66 7.20
CA LEU A 178 0.13 -8.63 7.19
C LEU A 178 0.59 -7.24 6.79
N GLY A 179 1.28 -6.56 7.70
CA GLY A 179 1.84 -5.23 7.44
C GLY A 179 3.03 -5.30 6.50
N LEU A 180 3.10 -4.34 5.58
CA LEU A 180 4.11 -4.32 4.54
C LEU A 180 5.05 -3.12 4.66
N ASN A 181 6.33 -3.38 4.43
CA ASN A 181 7.32 -2.34 4.19
C ASN A 181 7.05 -1.68 2.83
N ILE A 182 6.79 -0.38 2.83
CA ILE A 182 6.49 0.35 1.60
C ILE A 182 7.67 0.38 0.62
N ALA A 183 8.89 0.36 1.10
CA ALA A 183 10.06 0.44 0.22
C ALA A 183 10.21 -0.78 -0.70
N ASN A 184 9.89 -1.98 -0.21
CA ASN A 184 10.20 -3.24 -0.92
C ASN A 184 9.09 -4.30 -0.91
N GLY A 185 7.95 -4.05 -0.26
CA GLY A 185 6.84 -5.01 -0.18
C GLY A 185 7.04 -6.19 0.77
N GLU A 186 8.02 -6.10 1.67
CA GLU A 186 8.34 -7.14 2.65
C GLU A 186 7.30 -7.19 3.78
N VAL A 187 6.89 -8.40 4.16
CA VAL A 187 5.99 -8.64 5.29
C VAL A 187 6.72 -8.44 6.61
N MET A 188 6.29 -7.46 7.39
CA MET A 188 6.95 -7.01 8.61
C MET A 188 6.18 -7.32 9.89
N SER A 189 4.87 -7.48 9.83
CA SER A 189 4.01 -7.68 10.99
C SER A 189 2.81 -8.55 10.65
N PHE A 190 2.24 -9.16 11.69
CA PHE A 190 1.06 -10.02 11.61
C PHE A 190 -0.01 -9.48 12.56
N PHE A 191 -1.26 -9.45 12.13
CA PHE A 191 -2.40 -8.98 12.90
C PHE A 191 -3.58 -9.91 12.73
N GLN A 192 -4.13 -10.38 13.83
CA GLN A 192 -5.38 -11.16 13.86
C GLN A 192 -6.06 -11.01 15.22
N ASN A 193 -7.38 -11.00 15.24
CA ASN A 193 -8.18 -10.95 16.48
C ASN A 193 -7.75 -9.81 17.42
N LYS A 194 -7.50 -8.61 16.85
CA LYS A 194 -7.02 -7.41 17.56
C LYS A 194 -5.64 -7.55 18.24
N LYS A 195 -4.88 -8.60 17.91
CA LYS A 195 -3.51 -8.79 18.38
C LYS A 195 -2.52 -8.58 17.23
N SER A 196 -1.45 -7.85 17.51
CA SER A 196 -0.36 -7.59 16.56
C SER A 196 0.90 -8.31 16.99
N PHE A 197 1.63 -8.86 16.04
CA PHE A 197 2.90 -9.58 16.23
C PHE A 197 3.95 -9.01 15.28
N LYS A 198 5.15 -8.76 15.76
CA LYS A 198 6.24 -8.23 14.97
C LYS A 198 7.46 -9.16 14.95
N GLU A 199 7.96 -9.53 16.11
CA GLU A 199 9.19 -10.31 16.21
C GLU A 199 8.98 -11.80 15.90
N LYS A 200 7.93 -12.40 16.46
CA LYS A 200 7.56 -13.80 16.21
C LYS A 200 6.12 -13.88 15.74
N PHE A 201 5.89 -14.48 14.56
CA PHE A 201 4.55 -14.74 14.04
C PHE A 201 3.94 -15.97 14.73
N PRO A 202 2.60 -16.11 14.77
CA PRO A 202 1.95 -17.29 15.31
C PRO A 202 2.36 -18.57 14.57
N ASP A 203 2.30 -19.70 15.29
CA ASP A 203 2.65 -21.01 14.75
C ASP A 203 1.91 -21.32 13.45
N GLY A 204 2.63 -21.82 12.45
CA GLY A 204 2.13 -22.09 11.10
C GLY A 204 2.13 -20.90 10.15
N TYR A 205 2.50 -19.69 10.62
CA TYR A 205 2.60 -18.47 9.80
C TYR A 205 4.01 -17.86 9.78
N GLU A 206 4.98 -18.49 10.42
CA GLU A 206 6.37 -18.00 10.55
C GLU A 206 7.02 -17.77 9.19
N HIS A 207 6.72 -18.63 8.22
CA HIS A 207 7.22 -18.59 6.85
C HIS A 207 6.77 -17.36 6.05
N LEU A 208 5.76 -16.63 6.54
CA LEU A 208 5.28 -15.40 5.91
C LEU A 208 6.13 -14.18 6.27
N LYS A 209 6.82 -14.20 7.43
CA LYS A 209 7.70 -13.11 7.85
C LYS A 209 8.86 -12.97 6.87
N GLY A 210 9.14 -11.74 6.42
CA GLY A 210 10.18 -11.47 5.42
C GLY A 210 9.80 -11.85 3.98
N SER A 211 8.61 -12.42 3.77
CA SER A 211 8.12 -12.69 2.40
C SER A 211 7.90 -11.38 1.65
N ILE A 212 8.30 -11.34 0.38
CA ILE A 212 8.12 -10.17 -0.49
C ILE A 212 6.88 -10.36 -1.36
N VAL A 213 6.09 -9.30 -1.49
CA VAL A 213 4.95 -9.23 -2.41
C VAL A 213 5.48 -9.05 -3.84
N PRO A 214 5.10 -9.93 -4.79
CA PRO A 214 5.55 -9.80 -6.18
C PRO A 214 4.99 -8.51 -6.84
N PHE A 215 5.68 -8.02 -7.88
CA PHE A 215 5.29 -6.84 -8.65
C PHE A 215 5.11 -5.56 -7.80
N TRP A 216 5.86 -5.44 -6.71
CA TRP A 216 5.68 -4.36 -5.74
C TRP A 216 5.82 -2.97 -6.35
N ASP A 217 6.82 -2.76 -7.19
CA ASP A 217 7.07 -1.47 -7.85
C ASP A 217 5.92 -1.07 -8.78
N ASN A 218 5.34 -2.03 -9.49
CA ASN A 218 4.15 -1.79 -10.30
C ASN A 218 2.95 -1.38 -9.45
N ILE A 219 2.74 -2.05 -8.30
CA ILE A 219 1.64 -1.71 -7.38
C ILE A 219 1.81 -0.29 -6.85
N LEU A 220 3.01 0.10 -6.42
CA LEU A 220 3.29 1.45 -5.94
C LEU A 220 3.00 2.49 -7.03
N LEU A 221 3.52 2.27 -8.24
CA LEU A 221 3.37 3.21 -9.36
C LEU A 221 1.91 3.33 -9.79
N TYR A 222 1.23 2.21 -10.04
CA TYR A 222 -0.19 2.23 -10.39
C TYR A 222 -1.05 2.88 -9.31
N SER A 223 -0.75 2.63 -8.03
CA SER A 223 -1.48 3.23 -6.92
C SER A 223 -1.35 4.75 -6.90
N SER A 224 -0.16 5.28 -7.13
CA SER A 224 0.08 6.71 -7.25
C SER A 224 -0.59 7.31 -8.50
N GLN A 225 -0.49 6.63 -9.66
CA GLN A 225 -1.13 7.03 -10.92
C GLN A 225 -2.65 7.07 -10.81
N ILE A 226 -3.27 6.11 -10.13
CA ILE A 226 -4.72 6.11 -9.91
C ILE A 226 -5.14 7.36 -9.14
N GLN A 227 -4.41 7.76 -8.12
CA GLN A 227 -4.71 8.99 -7.40
C GLN A 227 -4.60 10.22 -8.32
N PHE A 228 -3.54 10.28 -9.13
CA PHE A 228 -3.33 11.35 -10.09
C PHE A 228 -4.49 11.44 -11.11
N TYR A 229 -4.92 10.30 -11.66
CA TYR A 229 -5.99 10.28 -12.67
C TYR A 229 -7.36 10.58 -12.10
N THR A 230 -7.67 10.08 -10.90
CA THR A 230 -9.01 10.20 -10.30
C THR A 230 -9.24 11.54 -9.59
N GLY A 231 -8.18 12.25 -9.23
CA GLY A 231 -8.28 13.47 -8.43
C GLY A 231 -8.75 13.25 -7.00
N LEU A 232 -8.83 12.00 -6.52
CA LEU A 232 -9.10 11.70 -5.11
C LEU A 232 -7.89 12.10 -4.27
N GLY A 233 -8.06 12.96 -3.28
CA GLY A 233 -6.96 13.37 -2.41
C GLY A 233 -6.54 12.30 -1.41
N TYR A 234 -7.48 11.43 -0.98
CA TYR A 234 -7.25 10.28 -0.11
C TYR A 234 -8.00 9.07 -0.64
N LEU A 235 -7.32 7.95 -0.85
CA LEU A 235 -7.96 6.72 -1.30
C LEU A 235 -7.25 5.48 -0.76
N ALA A 236 -7.97 4.37 -0.75
CA ALA A 236 -7.39 3.04 -0.62
C ALA A 236 -7.71 2.21 -1.86
N LEU A 237 -6.78 1.37 -2.23
CA LEU A 237 -6.81 0.52 -3.40
C LEU A 237 -6.67 -0.93 -2.95
N ASP A 238 -7.47 -1.81 -3.53
CA ASP A 238 -7.39 -3.24 -3.27
C ASP A 238 -6.87 -3.94 -4.53
N TRP A 239 -5.69 -4.57 -4.40
CA TRP A 239 -4.98 -5.25 -5.48
C TRP A 239 -4.94 -6.76 -5.29
N VAL A 240 -5.04 -7.50 -6.36
CA VAL A 240 -4.77 -8.94 -6.40
C VAL A 240 -3.59 -9.21 -7.32
N ILE A 241 -2.72 -10.11 -6.93
CA ILE A 241 -1.59 -10.53 -7.74
C ILE A 241 -1.94 -11.81 -8.48
N THR A 242 -2.04 -11.72 -9.79
CA THR A 242 -2.25 -12.86 -10.70
C THR A 242 -0.93 -13.32 -11.32
N LYS A 243 -0.96 -14.39 -12.09
CA LYS A 243 0.19 -14.83 -12.89
C LYS A 243 0.69 -13.78 -13.89
N ASN A 244 -0.21 -12.89 -14.32
CA ASN A 244 0.07 -11.84 -15.30
C ASN A 244 0.34 -10.46 -14.65
N GLY A 245 0.55 -10.41 -13.32
CA GLY A 245 0.79 -9.18 -12.58
C GLY A 245 -0.39 -8.72 -11.73
N PRO A 246 -0.30 -7.50 -11.16
CA PRO A 246 -1.34 -6.95 -10.31
C PRO A 246 -2.60 -6.60 -11.12
N LYS A 247 -3.78 -6.85 -10.52
CA LYS A 247 -5.08 -6.39 -11.04
C LYS A 247 -5.82 -5.64 -9.94
N LEU A 248 -6.38 -4.48 -10.29
CA LEU A 248 -7.15 -3.66 -9.35
C LEU A 248 -8.55 -4.27 -9.16
N LEU A 249 -8.95 -4.47 -7.90
CA LEU A 249 -10.30 -4.91 -7.54
C LEU A 249 -11.26 -3.74 -7.37
N GLU A 250 -10.86 -2.78 -6.54
CA GLU A 250 -11.70 -1.62 -6.23
C GLU A 250 -10.90 -0.44 -5.68
N ILE A 251 -11.53 0.75 -5.72
CA ILE A 251 -11.07 1.97 -5.06
C ILE A 251 -12.03 2.27 -3.92
N ASN A 252 -11.48 2.66 -2.77
CA ASN A 252 -12.23 3.04 -1.59
C ASN A 252 -11.89 4.48 -1.17
N ALA A 253 -12.82 5.41 -1.32
CA ALA A 253 -12.65 6.79 -0.86
C ALA A 253 -12.68 6.94 0.68
N ARG A 254 -13.11 5.90 1.42
CA ARG A 254 -13.34 5.92 2.88
C ARG A 254 -12.90 4.63 3.56
N ALA A 255 -11.68 4.16 3.29
CA ALA A 255 -11.17 2.90 3.83
C ALA A 255 -11.15 2.86 5.37
N GLY A 256 -11.26 1.67 5.93
CA GLY A 256 -11.15 1.43 7.37
C GLY A 256 -9.75 1.73 7.93
N LEU A 257 -9.64 1.79 9.27
CA LEU A 257 -8.41 2.17 9.98
C LEU A 257 -7.56 0.98 10.47
N GLU A 258 -8.02 -0.26 10.28
CA GLU A 258 -7.30 -1.45 10.76
C GLU A 258 -5.85 -1.54 10.22
N ILE A 259 -5.57 -0.95 9.08
CA ILE A 259 -4.23 -0.93 8.47
C ILE A 259 -3.16 -0.30 9.38
N GLN A 260 -3.51 0.66 10.24
CA GLN A 260 -2.58 1.24 11.22
C GLN A 260 -2.23 0.25 12.34
N ASN A 261 -3.20 -0.56 12.77
CA ASN A 261 -2.99 -1.62 13.78
C ASN A 261 -2.13 -2.74 13.20
N VAL A 262 -2.38 -3.10 11.93
CA VAL A 262 -1.60 -4.10 11.19
C VAL A 262 -0.14 -3.66 11.06
N ASN A 263 0.11 -2.41 10.70
CA ASN A 263 1.46 -1.87 10.49
C ASN A 263 2.13 -1.35 11.76
N LEU A 264 1.43 -1.33 12.91
CA LEU A 264 1.94 -0.80 14.19
C LEU A 264 2.43 0.66 14.09
N VAL A 265 1.85 1.42 13.16
CA VAL A 265 2.19 2.84 12.92
C VAL A 265 0.91 3.64 12.79
N PRO A 266 0.74 4.72 13.58
CA PRO A 266 -0.39 5.62 13.47
C PRO A 266 -0.52 6.19 12.05
N LEU A 267 -1.70 6.06 11.44
CA LEU A 267 -1.95 6.58 10.09
C LEU A 267 -1.78 8.11 10.02
N ALA A 268 -2.20 8.83 11.06
CA ALA A 268 -2.05 10.28 11.16
C ALA A 268 -0.60 10.72 10.96
N LYS A 269 0.35 10.03 11.61
CA LYS A 269 1.79 10.34 11.49
C LYS A 269 2.28 10.26 10.05
N ARG A 270 1.82 9.25 9.28
CA ARG A 270 2.21 9.09 7.86
C ARG A 270 1.54 10.12 6.96
N LEU A 271 0.27 10.46 7.24
CA LEU A 271 -0.44 11.51 6.50
C LEU A 271 0.24 12.88 6.69
N GLU A 272 0.56 13.24 7.93
CA GLU A 272 1.23 14.50 8.27
C GLU A 272 2.60 14.66 7.60
N GLN A 273 3.34 13.56 7.45
CA GLN A 273 4.65 13.59 6.79
C GLN A 273 4.60 13.98 5.31
N VAL A 274 3.45 13.84 4.65
CA VAL A 274 3.32 14.09 3.22
C VAL A 274 2.29 15.17 2.86
N ASP A 275 1.54 15.70 3.84
CA ASP A 275 0.41 16.64 3.62
C ASP A 275 0.85 17.90 2.89
N ASP A 276 1.97 18.50 3.29
CA ASP A 276 2.46 19.78 2.77
C ASP A 276 3.48 19.64 1.62
N LEU A 277 3.76 18.41 1.18
CA LEU A 277 4.73 18.18 0.11
C LEU A 277 4.16 18.59 -1.24
N LYS A 278 4.94 19.32 -2.03
CA LYS A 278 4.60 19.69 -3.41
C LYS A 278 5.06 18.60 -4.39
N ILE A 279 4.22 17.59 -4.59
CA ILE A 279 4.51 16.45 -5.45
C ILE A 279 3.85 16.65 -6.81
N LYS A 280 4.64 16.55 -7.89
CA LYS A 280 4.20 16.90 -9.24
C LYS A 280 3.92 15.68 -10.13
N SER A 281 4.39 14.49 -9.76
CA SER A 281 4.16 13.27 -10.55
C SER A 281 4.02 12.03 -9.67
N PRO A 282 3.35 10.98 -10.18
CA PRO A 282 3.25 9.69 -9.53
C PRO A 282 4.60 9.07 -9.19
N GLU A 283 5.58 9.16 -10.08
CA GLU A 283 6.93 8.60 -9.90
C GLU A 283 7.62 9.25 -8.71
N LYS A 284 7.49 10.58 -8.59
CA LYS A 284 8.05 11.31 -7.44
C LYS A 284 7.35 10.93 -6.14
N GLY A 285 6.05 10.67 -6.18
CA GLY A 285 5.30 10.15 -5.04
C GLY A 285 5.82 8.79 -4.58
N VAL A 286 6.14 7.89 -5.51
CA VAL A 286 6.72 6.57 -5.20
C VAL A 286 8.13 6.68 -4.62
N GLU A 287 8.99 7.54 -5.18
CA GLU A 287 10.32 7.79 -4.62
C GLU A 287 10.24 8.26 -3.17
N ILE A 288 9.35 9.22 -2.89
CA ILE A 288 9.09 9.74 -1.54
C ILE A 288 8.58 8.62 -0.62
N ALA A 289 7.63 7.80 -1.11
CA ALA A 289 7.10 6.68 -0.33
C ALA A 289 8.20 5.71 0.11
N LYS A 290 9.04 5.26 -0.83
CA LYS A 290 10.16 4.37 -0.56
C LYS A 290 11.18 4.96 0.41
N SER A 291 11.40 6.24 0.31
CA SER A 291 12.35 6.98 1.12
C SER A 291 11.86 7.23 2.56
N LEU A 292 10.60 7.74 2.71
CA LEU A 292 10.05 8.10 4.02
C LEU A 292 9.59 6.89 4.83
N PHE A 293 9.05 5.85 4.16
CA PHE A 293 8.39 4.73 4.83
C PHE A 293 9.20 3.44 4.76
N HIS A 294 10.48 3.56 4.46
CA HIS A 294 11.43 2.47 4.68
C HIS A 294 11.46 2.15 6.18
N SER A 295 11.00 0.97 6.56
CA SER A 295 11.16 0.53 7.94
C SER A 295 12.61 0.12 8.13
N ALA A 296 13.24 0.62 9.19
CA ALA A 296 14.64 0.35 9.54
C ALA A 296 14.97 -1.14 9.81
N VAL A 297 14.02 -2.05 9.55
CA VAL A 297 14.18 -3.49 9.79
C VAL A 297 13.76 -4.26 8.55
N SER A 298 14.51 -4.13 7.47
CA SER A 298 14.57 -5.21 6.49
C SER A 298 15.62 -6.22 6.98
N SER A 299 15.32 -7.53 6.87
CA SER A 299 16.26 -8.59 7.21
C SER A 299 17.59 -8.51 6.42
N SER A 300 17.59 -7.80 5.28
CA SER A 300 18.78 -7.49 4.48
C SER A 300 19.59 -6.29 4.99
N ALA A 301 19.04 -5.52 5.95
CA ALA A 301 19.69 -4.35 6.55
C ALA A 301 20.25 -4.65 7.96
N VAL A 302 20.29 -5.91 8.39
CA VAL A 302 20.92 -6.30 9.64
C VAL A 302 22.40 -5.93 9.57
N GLY A 303 22.80 -4.93 10.37
CA GLY A 303 24.16 -4.43 10.43
C GLY A 303 24.41 -3.10 9.72
N LYS A 304 23.51 -2.57 8.89
CA LYS A 304 23.69 -1.25 8.27
C LYS A 304 23.15 -0.11 9.13
N LYS A 305 23.94 0.94 9.24
CA LYS A 305 23.57 2.17 9.97
C LYS A 305 22.71 3.06 9.08
N ILE A 306 21.61 3.64 9.61
CA ILE A 306 20.75 4.55 8.87
C ILE A 306 21.13 5.97 9.21
N ILE A 307 21.50 6.75 8.18
CA ILE A 307 21.89 8.15 8.31
C ILE A 307 20.99 8.99 7.40
N ARG A 308 20.51 10.13 7.89
CA ARG A 308 19.69 11.07 7.12
C ARG A 308 20.57 12.07 6.38
N PHE A 309 20.04 12.65 5.29
CA PHE A 309 20.78 13.63 4.47
C PHE A 309 21.27 14.86 5.24
N ALA A 310 20.54 15.29 6.27
CA ALA A 310 21.04 16.27 7.25
C ALA A 310 20.43 15.98 8.61
N GLN A 311 21.23 15.99 9.67
CA GLN A 311 20.76 15.76 11.04
C GLN A 311 21.76 16.30 12.05
N GLN A 312 21.28 16.51 13.29
CA GLN A 312 22.12 16.88 14.41
C GLN A 312 22.80 15.64 15.00
N ALA A 313 24.02 15.80 15.40
CA ALA A 313 24.84 14.75 16.00
C ALA A 313 25.87 15.38 16.95
N SER A 314 26.65 14.55 17.60
CA SER A 314 27.78 15.03 18.42
C SER A 314 29.06 14.25 18.14
N VAL A 315 30.17 14.90 18.32
CA VAL A 315 31.51 14.28 18.34
C VAL A 315 32.26 14.77 19.57
N ARG A 316 32.68 13.85 20.45
CA ARG A 316 33.34 14.18 21.72
C ARG A 316 32.62 15.27 22.53
N GLY A 317 31.28 15.21 22.57
CA GLY A 317 30.43 16.15 23.28
C GLY A 317 30.21 17.52 22.60
N VAL A 318 30.72 17.71 21.37
CA VAL A 318 30.51 18.92 20.59
C VAL A 318 29.35 18.67 19.61
N GLU A 319 28.32 19.50 19.66
CA GLU A 319 27.20 19.43 18.71
C GLU A 319 27.63 19.83 17.30
N ILE A 320 27.25 19.02 16.33
CA ILE A 320 27.59 19.18 14.92
C ILE A 320 26.34 18.99 14.05
N THR A 321 26.34 19.65 12.90
CA THR A 321 25.39 19.36 11.83
C THR A 321 26.06 18.43 10.83
N VAL A 322 25.45 17.27 10.60
CA VAL A 322 25.93 16.28 9.61
C VAL A 322 25.07 16.39 8.36
N LYS A 323 25.69 16.59 7.22
CA LYS A 323 25.09 16.52 5.89
C LYS A 323 25.69 15.35 5.11
N VAL A 324 24.91 14.68 4.27
CA VAL A 324 25.38 13.61 3.39
C VAL A 324 25.46 14.15 1.97
N ASP A 325 26.63 14.02 1.35
CA ASP A 325 26.80 14.28 -0.09
C ASP A 325 27.18 12.97 -0.80
N PRO A 326 26.22 12.31 -1.48
CA PRO A 326 26.49 11.05 -2.17
C PRO A 326 27.42 11.19 -3.37
N ASN A 327 27.76 12.41 -3.80
CA ASN A 327 28.71 12.67 -4.88
C ASN A 327 30.14 12.94 -4.35
N ALA A 328 30.29 13.22 -3.06
CA ALA A 328 31.60 13.38 -2.45
C ALA A 328 32.27 12.01 -2.22
N GLN A 329 33.52 11.87 -2.61
CA GLN A 329 34.30 10.65 -2.38
C GLN A 329 34.69 10.54 -0.89
N GLU A 330 35.06 11.66 -0.28
CA GLU A 330 35.64 11.76 1.05
C GLU A 330 34.80 12.63 1.97
N THR A 331 34.87 12.36 3.28
CA THR A 331 34.23 13.19 4.28
C THR A 331 35.03 14.47 4.51
N ALA A 332 34.30 15.58 4.59
CA ALA A 332 34.85 16.92 4.84
C ALA A 332 34.27 17.52 6.12
N ILE A 333 35.09 18.28 6.85
CA ILE A 333 34.69 18.94 8.11
C ILE A 333 34.98 20.43 8.07
N SER A 334 34.20 21.22 8.78
CA SER A 334 34.49 22.64 9.00
C SER A 334 35.81 22.80 9.75
N SER A 335 36.56 23.85 9.41
CA SER A 335 37.93 24.10 9.97
C SER A 335 37.94 24.18 11.50
N ASN A 336 36.89 24.72 12.12
CA ASN A 336 36.76 24.80 13.58
C ASN A 336 36.60 23.45 14.28
N LEU A 337 36.22 22.41 13.53
CA LEU A 337 36.06 21.06 14.08
C LEU A 337 37.33 20.23 14.06
N LYS A 338 38.40 20.66 13.36
CA LYS A 338 39.61 19.91 13.16
C LYS A 338 40.23 19.34 14.48
N LYS A 339 40.16 20.09 15.56
CA LYS A 339 40.67 19.68 16.87
C LYS A 339 39.87 18.57 17.56
N TYR A 340 38.62 18.34 17.16
CA TYR A 340 37.77 17.31 17.74
C TYR A 340 37.76 16.01 16.95
N PHE A 341 38.33 16.01 15.74
CA PHE A 341 38.43 14.84 14.88
C PHE A 341 39.86 14.29 14.84
N SER A 342 39.99 12.97 14.99
CA SER A 342 41.20 12.19 14.82
C SER A 342 40.86 10.96 13.97
N ARG A 343 41.85 10.17 13.60
CA ARG A 343 41.63 8.84 13.01
C ARG A 343 40.75 8.04 13.98
N ASP A 344 39.71 7.43 13.46
CA ASP A 344 38.72 6.66 14.23
C ASP A 344 37.79 7.50 15.13
N SER A 345 37.53 8.76 14.78
CA SER A 345 36.52 9.55 15.46
C SER A 345 35.12 8.98 15.23
N VAL A 346 34.32 8.97 16.29
CA VAL A 346 32.95 8.47 16.27
C VAL A 346 31.98 9.64 16.33
N ILE A 347 31.07 9.75 15.33
CA ILE A 347 29.92 10.63 15.36
C ILE A 347 28.77 9.89 16.03
N GLN A 348 28.16 10.50 17.02
CA GLN A 348 27.00 9.97 17.73
C GLN A 348 25.77 10.77 17.36
N PHE A 349 24.79 10.12 16.77
CA PHE A 349 23.50 10.71 16.40
C PHE A 349 22.49 10.63 17.54
N ALA A 350 21.52 11.54 17.53
CA ALA A 350 20.51 11.63 18.59
C ALA A 350 19.59 10.39 18.70
N ASP A 351 19.51 9.58 17.66
CA ASP A 351 18.77 8.31 17.62
C ASP A 351 19.58 7.10 18.10
N GLY A 352 20.78 7.34 18.65
CA GLY A 352 21.67 6.30 19.18
C GLY A 352 22.60 5.66 18.13
N VAL A 353 22.48 6.03 16.86
CA VAL A 353 23.39 5.56 15.80
C VAL A 353 24.78 6.14 16.02
N GLN A 354 25.80 5.31 15.82
CA GLN A 354 27.20 5.72 15.87
C GLN A 354 27.89 5.42 14.54
N LEU A 355 28.61 6.39 13.99
CA LEU A 355 29.38 6.27 12.77
C LEU A 355 30.88 6.52 13.08
N SER A 356 31.71 5.54 12.84
CA SER A 356 33.16 5.71 12.87
C SER A 356 33.63 6.29 11.54
N LEU A 357 34.37 7.36 11.58
CA LEU A 357 34.96 7.97 10.39
C LEU A 357 36.36 7.46 10.17
N GLY A 358 36.71 7.27 8.90
CA GLY A 358 38.09 7.02 8.49
C GLY A 358 38.97 8.27 8.59
N LYS A 359 40.04 8.32 7.80
CA LYS A 359 40.91 9.49 7.74
C LYS A 359 40.19 10.68 7.07
N ILE A 360 40.07 11.78 7.80
CA ILE A 360 39.49 13.03 7.26
C ILE A 360 40.61 13.83 6.61
N GLU A 361 40.56 13.99 5.32
CA GLU A 361 41.57 14.72 4.53
C GLU A 361 41.09 16.10 4.09
N LYS A 362 39.75 16.30 3.98
CA LYS A 362 39.17 17.52 3.45
C LYS A 362 38.66 18.45 4.56
N ILE A 363 39.10 19.67 4.56
CA ILE A 363 38.62 20.72 5.45
C ILE A 363 37.86 21.75 4.62
N LEU A 364 36.65 22.12 5.09
CA LEU A 364 35.82 23.12 4.44
C LEU A 364 36.19 24.51 4.96
N ASP A 365 36.54 25.39 4.05
CA ASP A 365 36.59 26.84 4.27
C ASP A 365 35.21 27.46 4.05
N HIS A 366 34.30 27.19 4.96
CA HIS A 366 32.93 27.67 4.85
C HIS A 366 32.49 28.43 6.10
N ASN A 367 31.56 29.39 5.90
CA ASN A 367 30.94 30.19 6.98
C ASN A 367 30.02 29.36 7.91
N GLU A 368 29.67 28.11 7.56
CA GLU A 368 28.89 27.22 8.43
C GLU A 368 29.79 26.61 9.51
N LYS A 369 29.55 27.02 10.76
CA LYS A 369 30.23 26.43 11.92
C LYS A 369 29.69 25.05 12.22
N ASN A 370 30.54 24.14 12.68
CA ASN A 370 30.21 22.80 13.12
C ASN A 370 29.56 21.91 12.04
N LEU A 371 29.95 22.07 10.78
CA LEU A 371 29.43 21.25 9.67
C LEU A 371 30.36 20.05 9.39
N VAL A 372 29.76 18.88 9.21
CA VAL A 372 30.38 17.67 8.68
C VAL A 372 29.64 17.24 7.44
N ILE A 373 30.34 17.03 6.33
CA ILE A 373 29.79 16.48 5.08
C ILE A 373 30.35 15.07 4.92
N LEU A 374 29.48 14.06 5.03
CA LEU A 374 29.87 12.65 4.87
C LEU A 374 29.95 12.29 3.39
N GLY A 375 31.07 11.75 2.98
CA GLY A 375 31.31 11.22 1.63
C GLY A 375 31.10 9.71 1.53
N GLN A 376 31.21 9.16 0.32
CA GLN A 376 30.96 7.75 0.00
C GLN A 376 31.83 6.79 0.81
N ALA A 377 33.07 7.12 1.09
CA ALA A 377 33.99 6.26 1.80
C ALA A 377 33.51 5.89 3.21
N ASP A 378 32.89 6.83 3.93
CA ASP A 378 32.37 6.60 5.29
C ASP A 378 30.89 6.11 5.30
N LEU A 379 30.26 6.06 4.13
CA LEU A 379 28.85 5.64 3.97
C LEU A 379 28.69 4.21 3.46
N ALA A 380 29.77 3.47 3.23
CA ALA A 380 29.74 2.13 2.63
C ALA A 380 28.81 1.15 3.38
N ASP A 381 28.74 1.28 4.72
CA ASP A 381 27.89 0.45 5.58
C ASP A 381 26.62 1.17 6.06
N CYS A 382 26.26 2.28 5.40
CA CYS A 382 25.14 3.10 5.77
C CYS A 382 24.00 3.02 4.74
N LEU A 383 22.78 3.22 5.23
CA LEU A 383 21.59 3.51 4.41
C LEU A 383 21.26 5.00 4.60
N ILE A 384 21.16 5.72 3.49
CA ILE A 384 20.89 7.15 3.51
C ILE A 384 19.36 7.35 3.44
N ALA A 385 18.80 8.00 4.47
CA ALA A 385 17.39 8.40 4.48
C ALA A 385 17.28 9.93 4.27
N PRO A 386 16.29 10.42 3.51
CA PRO A 386 16.09 11.86 3.33
C PRO A 386 15.76 12.54 4.66
N THR A 387 16.25 13.75 4.84
CA THR A 387 15.95 14.59 5.99
C THR A 387 14.63 15.30 5.76
N ILE A 388 13.71 15.17 6.71
CA ILE A 388 12.57 16.07 6.82
C ILE A 388 13.09 17.29 7.57
N LEU A 389 13.23 18.42 6.89
CA LEU A 389 13.45 19.71 7.56
C LEU A 389 12.23 19.98 8.44
N ALA A 390 12.43 20.05 9.75
CA ALA A 390 11.42 20.59 10.64
C ALA A 390 11.02 22.00 10.15
N PRO A 391 9.74 22.38 10.16
CA PRO A 391 9.35 23.74 9.82
C PRO A 391 10.06 24.69 10.79
N ASN A 392 10.70 25.71 10.26
CA ASN A 392 11.27 26.81 11.04
C ASN A 392 10.15 27.41 11.90
N THR A 393 10.18 27.16 13.20
CA THR A 393 9.44 27.95 14.16
C THR A 393 10.09 29.31 14.22
N HIS A 394 9.66 30.23 13.38
CA HIS A 394 9.88 31.64 13.63
C HIS A 394 9.09 32.01 14.90
N GLN A 395 9.77 32.05 16.01
CA GLN A 395 9.31 32.83 17.15
C GLN A 395 9.33 34.31 16.74
N ASN A 396 8.17 34.88 16.55
CA ASN A 396 7.99 36.32 16.58
C ASN A 396 7.99 36.75 18.05
N SER A 397 9.02 37.47 18.42
CA SER A 397 9.05 38.37 19.60
C SER A 397 8.09 39.51 19.39
#